data_92b7b51dc327658696db869facb4babb
#
_entry.id   92b7b51dc327658696db869facb4babb
#
_cell.length_a   1.000
_cell.length_b   1.000
_cell.length_c   1.000
_cell.angle_alpha   90.00
_cell.angle_beta   90.00
_cell.angle_gamma   90.00
#
_symmetry.space_group_name_H-M   'P 1'
#
loop_
_entity.id
_entity.type
_entity.pdbx_description
1 polymer ?
#
loop_
_entity_poly.entity_id
_entity_poly.type
_entity_poly.pdbx_seq_one_letter_code
_entity_poly.pdbx_strand_id
1 'polypeptide(L)'
;MTSSDRDFWDGEAARFDEEPDHGLRDPQVHDAWRSLLVGLTPPAPCRVADLGCGTGTLSLLLAAEGHHVDGVDLSPEMVRRANAKAGTFPGVSFLVGDAAVPPFERGAYDVVLCRHVLWALPEPADALGRWIDLLRDDGRLLLIEGQWSTGTGLTAERTAALVEDAGLTASVRPLVDPAYWGRRIDDERYVVVGRRRP
;
A
#
# COMPACT_ATOMS: atom_id res chain seq x y z
N MET A 1 0.03 10.97 -12.24
CA MET A 1 -1.45 10.89 -12.23
C MET A 1 -2.04 12.24 -12.64
N THR A 2 -3.30 12.31 -13.08
CA THR A 2 -3.95 13.51 -13.63
C THR A 2 -4.76 14.27 -12.57
N SER A 3 -5.21 15.50 -12.89
CA SER A 3 -6.18 16.22 -12.05
C SER A 3 -7.51 15.48 -11.94
N SER A 4 -7.93 14.78 -13.01
CA SER A 4 -9.15 13.95 -13.01
C SER A 4 -9.08 12.79 -12.01
N ASP A 5 -7.90 12.15 -11.87
CA ASP A 5 -7.71 11.07 -10.88
C ASP A 5 -7.82 11.62 -9.46
N ARG A 6 -7.26 12.82 -9.22
CA ARG A 6 -7.37 13.50 -7.93
C ARG A 6 -8.82 13.80 -7.57
N ASP A 7 -9.57 14.43 -8.50
CA ASP A 7 -10.97 14.83 -8.29
C ASP A 7 -11.85 13.59 -8.02
N PHE A 8 -11.57 12.47 -8.70
CA PHE A 8 -12.24 11.20 -8.46
C PHE A 8 -12.02 10.71 -7.03
N TRP A 9 -10.75 10.64 -6.58
CA TRP A 9 -10.43 10.14 -5.23
C TRP A 9 -10.89 11.11 -4.12
N ASP A 10 -10.88 12.42 -4.37
CA ASP A 10 -11.48 13.40 -3.44
C ASP A 10 -12.98 13.13 -3.23
N GLY A 11 -13.70 12.80 -4.32
CA GLY A 11 -15.11 12.43 -4.25
C GLY A 11 -15.37 11.13 -3.50
N GLU A 12 -14.49 10.13 -3.64
CA GLU A 12 -14.62 8.83 -2.99
C GLU A 12 -14.21 8.84 -1.51
N ALA A 13 -13.40 9.80 -1.08
CA ALA A 13 -12.81 9.82 0.26
C ALA A 13 -13.86 9.76 1.39
N ALA A 14 -15.07 10.34 1.18
CA ALA A 14 -16.11 10.39 2.22
C ALA A 14 -16.59 9.02 2.66
N ARG A 15 -16.67 8.06 1.73
CA ARG A 15 -17.18 6.72 1.94
C ARG A 15 -16.12 5.62 1.81
N PHE A 16 -14.86 6.01 1.57
CA PHE A 16 -13.77 5.06 1.34
C PHE A 16 -13.64 4.02 2.46
N ASP A 17 -13.79 4.43 3.72
CA ASP A 17 -13.72 3.56 4.89
C ASP A 17 -15.01 2.74 5.14
N GLU A 18 -16.03 2.84 4.30
CA GLU A 18 -17.24 2.01 4.42
C GLU A 18 -17.00 0.59 3.92
N GLU A 19 -16.10 0.42 2.95
CA GLU A 19 -15.69 -0.91 2.50
C GLU A 19 -14.90 -1.63 3.61
N PRO A 20 -15.21 -2.91 3.88
CA PRO A 20 -14.62 -3.65 5.01
C PRO A 20 -13.10 -3.67 5.02
N ASP A 21 -12.49 -3.86 3.85
CA ASP A 21 -11.04 -3.94 3.68
C ASP A 21 -10.34 -2.57 3.63
N HIS A 22 -11.09 -1.47 3.48
CA HIS A 22 -10.53 -0.12 3.54
C HIS A 22 -10.57 0.46 4.95
N GLY A 23 -11.73 0.39 5.61
CA GLY A 23 -11.91 0.97 6.95
C GLY A 23 -11.44 0.06 8.08
N LEU A 24 -11.34 -1.25 7.85
CA LEU A 24 -10.99 -2.28 8.83
C LEU A 24 -11.80 -2.18 10.13
N ARG A 25 -13.10 -1.84 10.01
CA ARG A 25 -13.98 -1.65 11.18
C ARG A 25 -14.44 -2.98 11.80
N ASP A 26 -14.52 -4.02 10.97
CA ASP A 26 -14.80 -5.38 11.43
C ASP A 26 -13.54 -5.94 12.13
N PRO A 27 -13.64 -6.42 13.38
CA PRO A 27 -12.49 -6.98 14.10
C PRO A 27 -11.83 -8.15 13.40
N GLN A 28 -12.57 -8.99 12.69
CA GLN A 28 -11.99 -10.14 11.98
C GLN A 28 -11.17 -9.68 10.78
N VAL A 29 -11.69 -8.71 10.02
CA VAL A 29 -10.97 -8.10 8.90
C VAL A 29 -9.73 -7.36 9.41
N HIS A 30 -9.86 -6.58 10.48
CA HIS A 30 -8.75 -5.88 11.10
C HIS A 30 -7.63 -6.84 11.53
N ASP A 31 -7.97 -7.92 12.23
CA ASP A 31 -7.00 -8.88 12.73
C ASP A 31 -6.32 -9.68 11.60
N ALA A 32 -7.06 -9.96 10.50
CA ALA A 32 -6.50 -10.58 9.31
C ALA A 32 -5.44 -9.68 8.66
N TRP A 33 -5.75 -8.40 8.44
CA TRP A 33 -4.81 -7.42 7.89
C TRP A 33 -3.62 -7.17 8.81
N ARG A 34 -3.87 -7.05 10.12
CA ARG A 34 -2.82 -6.91 11.13
C ARG A 34 -1.84 -8.09 11.06
N SER A 35 -2.36 -9.31 11.07
CA SER A 35 -1.55 -10.53 11.01
C SER A 35 -0.76 -10.63 9.71
N LEU A 36 -1.36 -10.24 8.58
CA LEU A 36 -0.68 -10.18 7.29
C LEU A 36 0.50 -9.22 7.33
N LEU A 37 0.27 -7.97 7.74
CA LEU A 37 1.29 -6.94 7.72
C LEU A 37 2.42 -7.23 8.72
N VAL A 38 2.10 -7.65 9.93
CA VAL A 38 3.11 -8.07 10.93
C VAL A 38 3.97 -9.23 10.42
N GLY A 39 3.36 -10.18 9.70
CA GLY A 39 4.10 -11.31 9.10
C GLY A 39 4.99 -10.92 7.91
N LEU A 40 4.70 -9.80 7.25
CA LEU A 40 5.43 -9.34 6.07
C LEU A 40 6.47 -8.24 6.37
N THR A 41 6.28 -7.46 7.43
CA THR A 41 7.23 -6.42 7.86
C THR A 41 8.35 -7.00 8.72
N PRO A 42 9.55 -6.36 8.76
CA PRO A 42 10.55 -6.70 9.76
C PRO A 42 10.03 -6.41 11.18
N PRO A 43 10.67 -6.94 12.24
CA PRO A 43 10.34 -6.55 13.60
C PRO A 43 10.42 -5.03 13.81
N ALA A 44 9.49 -4.48 14.61
CA ALA A 44 9.50 -3.05 14.95
C ALA A 44 10.71 -2.69 15.83
N PRO A 45 11.20 -1.43 15.77
CA PRO A 45 10.71 -0.40 14.88
C PRO A 45 11.35 -0.47 13.48
N CYS A 46 10.59 -0.22 12.43
CA CYS A 46 11.14 0.05 11.11
C CYS A 46 10.44 1.25 10.46
N ARG A 47 11.06 1.80 9.42
CA ARG A 47 10.52 2.94 8.67
C ARG A 47 9.80 2.44 7.43
N VAL A 48 8.55 2.83 7.26
CA VAL A 48 7.67 2.40 6.17
C VAL A 48 7.24 3.59 5.33
N ALA A 49 7.37 3.49 4.00
CA ALA A 49 6.73 4.39 3.05
C ALA A 49 5.42 3.75 2.56
N ASP A 50 4.28 4.39 2.77
CA ASP A 50 2.96 3.93 2.33
C ASP A 50 2.50 4.76 1.12
N LEU A 51 2.57 4.18 -0.06
CA LEU A 51 2.39 4.87 -1.34
C LEU A 51 0.97 4.69 -1.87
N GLY A 52 0.19 5.79 -1.90
CA GLY A 52 -1.25 5.77 -2.08
C GLY A 52 -1.95 5.35 -0.78
N CYS A 53 -1.59 6.02 0.32
CA CYS A 53 -2.03 5.63 1.67
C CYS A 53 -3.54 5.80 1.91
N GLY A 54 -4.26 6.48 1.02
CA GLY A 54 -5.69 6.75 1.17
C GLY A 54 -5.98 7.46 2.49
N THR A 55 -6.96 6.95 3.21
CA THR A 55 -7.34 7.47 4.54
C THR A 55 -6.43 6.99 5.68
N GLY A 56 -5.25 6.41 5.36
CA GLY A 56 -4.20 6.06 6.32
C GLY A 56 -4.46 4.82 7.17
N THR A 57 -5.42 3.96 6.80
CA THR A 57 -5.82 2.81 7.65
C THR A 57 -4.68 1.82 7.87
N LEU A 58 -3.94 1.41 6.80
CA LEU A 58 -2.80 0.50 6.94
C LEU A 58 -1.61 1.17 7.63
N SER A 59 -1.37 2.45 7.33
CA SER A 59 -0.34 3.25 8.01
C SER A 59 -0.54 3.27 9.53
N LEU A 60 -1.79 3.53 9.97
CA LEU A 60 -2.13 3.56 11.40
C LEU A 60 -2.02 2.19 12.05
N LEU A 61 -2.39 1.13 11.33
CA LEU A 61 -2.24 -0.24 11.82
C LEU A 61 -0.76 -0.58 12.04
N LEU A 62 0.12 -0.24 11.10
CA LEU A 62 1.56 -0.45 11.25
C LEU A 62 2.17 0.40 12.37
N ALA A 63 1.72 1.65 12.52
CA ALA A 63 2.18 2.50 13.60
C ALA A 63 1.74 1.98 14.99
N ALA A 64 0.55 1.38 15.10
CA ALA A 64 0.09 0.70 16.32
C ALA A 64 0.98 -0.51 16.69
N GLU A 65 1.65 -1.11 15.71
CA GLU A 65 2.65 -2.17 15.92
C GLU A 65 4.07 -1.62 16.21
N GLY A 66 4.22 -0.30 16.32
CA GLY A 66 5.48 0.36 16.71
C GLY A 66 6.39 0.76 15.54
N HIS A 67 5.88 0.80 14.32
CA HIS A 67 6.61 1.28 13.14
C HIS A 67 6.47 2.80 12.96
N HIS A 68 7.40 3.41 12.20
CA HIS A 68 7.28 4.79 11.73
C HIS A 68 6.81 4.78 10.27
N VAL A 69 5.72 5.47 9.98
CA VAL A 69 5.11 5.42 8.65
C VAL A 69 4.97 6.81 8.05
N ASP A 70 5.55 6.99 6.86
CA ASP A 70 5.37 8.17 6.03
C ASP A 70 4.43 7.80 4.87
N GLY A 71 3.22 8.35 4.87
CA GLY A 71 2.19 8.10 3.86
C GLY A 71 2.11 9.24 2.84
N VAL A 72 1.87 8.89 1.57
CA VAL A 72 1.58 9.85 0.51
C VAL A 72 0.35 9.43 -0.25
N ASP A 73 -0.53 10.39 -0.55
CA ASP A 73 -1.70 10.18 -1.41
C ASP A 73 -1.94 11.38 -2.32
N LEU A 74 -2.49 11.12 -3.52
CA LEU A 74 -2.77 12.14 -4.51
C LEU A 74 -3.90 13.07 -4.06
N SER A 75 -4.88 12.54 -3.31
CA SER A 75 -6.09 13.22 -2.87
C SER A 75 -5.85 14.02 -1.57
N PRO A 76 -5.98 15.35 -1.60
CA PRO A 76 -5.99 16.17 -0.39
C PRO A 76 -7.05 15.73 0.63
N GLU A 77 -8.21 15.28 0.17
CA GLU A 77 -9.29 14.85 1.06
C GLU A 77 -8.98 13.51 1.75
N MET A 78 -8.32 12.55 1.05
CA MET A 78 -7.79 11.33 1.66
C MET A 78 -6.78 11.67 2.77
N VAL A 79 -5.80 12.52 2.46
CA VAL A 79 -4.77 12.94 3.41
C VAL A 79 -5.38 13.68 4.60
N ARG A 80 -6.36 14.55 4.37
CA ARG A 80 -7.09 15.23 5.45
C ARG A 80 -7.76 14.23 6.41
N ARG A 81 -8.37 13.17 5.86
CA ARG A 81 -8.98 12.10 6.65
C ARG A 81 -7.96 11.25 7.38
N ALA A 82 -6.85 10.92 6.73
CA ALA A 82 -5.73 10.20 7.35
C ALA A 82 -5.20 10.97 8.56
N ASN A 83 -4.94 12.28 8.41
CA ASN A 83 -4.52 13.15 9.51
C ASN A 83 -5.57 13.25 10.63
N ALA A 84 -6.86 13.33 10.28
CA ALA A 84 -7.93 13.35 11.28
C ALA A 84 -8.02 12.04 12.08
N LYS A 85 -7.82 10.88 11.43
CA LYS A 85 -7.77 9.57 12.11
C LYS A 85 -6.52 9.43 12.98
N ALA A 86 -5.38 9.92 12.50
CA ALA A 86 -4.13 9.89 13.26
C ALA A 86 -4.19 10.76 14.52
N GLY A 87 -4.84 11.93 14.43
CA GLY A 87 -4.88 12.87 15.55
C GLY A 87 -3.49 13.21 16.06
N THR A 88 -3.19 12.80 17.29
CA THR A 88 -1.86 12.95 17.91
C THR A 88 -1.09 11.61 17.98
N PHE A 89 -1.52 10.59 17.22
CA PHE A 89 -0.87 9.29 17.24
C PHE A 89 0.59 9.42 16.74
N PRO A 90 1.56 8.99 17.55
CA PRO A 90 2.96 9.16 17.17
C PRO A 90 3.36 8.18 16.05
N GLY A 91 4.42 8.55 15.31
CA GLY A 91 5.04 7.65 14.34
C GLY A 91 4.36 7.62 12.97
N VAL A 92 3.37 8.47 12.70
CA VAL A 92 2.79 8.61 11.35
C VAL A 92 2.87 10.04 10.85
N SER A 93 3.10 10.19 9.54
CA SER A 93 2.97 11.45 8.82
C SER A 93 2.28 11.21 7.47
N PHE A 94 1.48 12.19 7.01
CA PHE A 94 0.76 12.08 5.74
C PHE A 94 0.95 13.33 4.90
N LEU A 95 1.30 13.13 3.62
CA LEU A 95 1.56 14.19 2.65
C LEU A 95 0.66 14.05 1.43
N VAL A 96 0.26 15.17 0.86
CA VAL A 96 -0.36 15.19 -0.48
C VAL A 96 0.75 15.12 -1.52
N GLY A 97 0.68 14.12 -2.42
CA GLY A 97 1.69 13.93 -3.45
C GLY A 97 1.37 12.78 -4.40
N ASP A 98 2.13 12.69 -5.48
CA ASP A 98 1.97 11.62 -6.47
C ASP A 98 2.81 10.39 -6.07
N ALA A 99 2.15 9.26 -5.83
CA ALA A 99 2.81 7.99 -5.53
C ALA A 99 3.78 7.53 -6.64
N ALA A 100 3.57 7.94 -7.89
CA ALA A 100 4.50 7.65 -8.98
C ALA A 100 5.87 8.35 -8.81
N VAL A 101 5.90 9.47 -8.08
CA VAL A 101 7.11 10.25 -7.78
C VAL A 101 7.08 10.67 -6.30
N PRO A 102 7.19 9.70 -5.37
CA PRO A 102 7.01 9.97 -3.94
C PRO A 102 8.07 10.96 -3.43
N PRO A 103 7.67 11.97 -2.63
CA PRO A 103 8.57 13.00 -2.12
C PRO A 103 9.36 12.51 -0.88
N PHE A 104 9.89 11.30 -0.96
CA PHE A 104 10.57 10.63 0.14
C PHE A 104 12.06 10.45 -0.13
N GLU A 105 12.83 10.32 0.94
CA GLU A 105 14.29 10.16 0.89
C GLU A 105 14.67 8.77 0.38
N ARG A 106 15.62 8.71 -0.57
CA ARG A 106 16.16 7.47 -1.12
C ARG A 106 16.98 6.71 -0.08
N GLY A 107 16.86 5.38 -0.07
CA GLY A 107 17.61 4.51 0.83
C GLY A 107 17.25 4.67 2.31
N ALA A 108 16.05 5.23 2.62
CA ALA A 108 15.66 5.55 3.98
C ALA A 108 14.65 4.57 4.60
N TYR A 109 14.06 3.68 3.80
CA TYR A 109 12.93 2.87 4.23
C TYR A 109 13.27 1.38 4.31
N ASP A 110 12.82 0.74 5.37
CA ASP A 110 12.90 -0.71 5.55
C ASP A 110 11.80 -1.42 4.77
N VAL A 111 10.67 -0.73 4.55
CA VAL A 111 9.53 -1.23 3.79
C VAL A 111 8.97 -0.13 2.91
N VAL A 112 8.67 -0.47 1.66
CA VAL A 112 7.78 0.31 0.79
C VAL A 112 6.51 -0.51 0.62
N LEU A 113 5.40 0.05 1.07
CA LEU A 113 4.06 -0.52 0.97
C LEU A 113 3.27 0.22 -0.10
N CYS A 114 2.55 -0.52 -0.92
CA CYS A 114 1.57 0.02 -1.85
C CYS A 114 0.39 -0.93 -1.92
N ARG A 115 -0.83 -0.37 -1.86
CA ARG A 115 -2.05 -1.15 -1.99
C ARG A 115 -3.00 -0.54 -3.01
N HIS A 116 -3.27 -1.32 -4.07
CA HIS A 116 -4.22 -0.98 -5.14
C HIS A 116 -3.93 0.34 -5.89
N VAL A 117 -2.65 0.65 -6.10
CA VAL A 117 -2.22 1.88 -6.79
C VAL A 117 -1.40 1.61 -8.03
N LEU A 118 -0.52 0.58 -8.02
CA LEU A 118 0.42 0.30 -9.11
C LEU A 118 -0.31 0.12 -10.45
N TRP A 119 -1.44 -0.57 -10.45
CA TRP A 119 -2.26 -0.82 -11.63
C TRP A 119 -2.80 0.45 -12.30
N ALA A 120 -3.02 1.51 -11.51
CA ALA A 120 -3.59 2.77 -11.97
C ALA A 120 -2.54 3.76 -12.49
N LEU A 121 -1.26 3.45 -12.33
CA LEU A 121 -0.19 4.32 -12.80
C LEU A 121 0.03 4.18 -14.31
N PRO A 122 0.23 5.30 -15.03
CA PRO A 122 0.50 5.26 -16.47
C PRO A 122 1.78 4.47 -16.81
N GLU A 123 2.82 4.61 -16.00
CA GLU A 123 4.13 3.99 -16.18
C GLU A 123 4.53 3.21 -14.91
N PRO A 124 3.94 2.03 -14.68
CA PRO A 124 4.15 1.27 -13.44
C PRO A 124 5.61 0.81 -13.26
N ALA A 125 6.32 0.50 -14.34
CA ALA A 125 7.73 0.11 -14.28
C ALA A 125 8.63 1.25 -13.78
N ASP A 126 8.40 2.47 -14.25
CA ASP A 126 9.14 3.66 -13.81
C ASP A 126 8.86 4.00 -12.36
N ALA A 127 7.60 3.86 -11.93
CA ALA A 127 7.21 4.06 -10.54
C ALA A 127 7.91 3.04 -9.63
N LEU A 128 7.91 1.75 -10.02
CA LEU A 128 8.61 0.70 -9.28
C LEU A 128 10.10 0.99 -9.12
N GLY A 129 10.78 1.47 -10.15
CA GLY A 129 12.18 1.87 -10.04
C GLY A 129 12.40 2.91 -8.95
N ARG A 130 11.55 3.96 -8.91
CA ARG A 130 11.61 5.00 -7.86
C ARG A 130 11.27 4.48 -6.48
N TRP A 131 10.33 3.54 -6.36
CA TRP A 131 9.94 2.91 -5.09
C TRP A 131 11.06 2.04 -4.51
N ILE A 132 11.76 1.30 -5.38
CA ILE A 132 12.92 0.49 -5.01
C ILE A 132 14.09 1.38 -4.53
N ASP A 133 14.25 2.56 -5.13
CA ASP A 133 15.25 3.55 -4.69
C ASP A 133 15.02 4.09 -3.27
N LEU A 134 13.79 4.02 -2.76
CA LEU A 134 13.50 4.39 -1.37
C LEU A 134 14.00 3.35 -0.37
N LEU A 135 14.15 2.09 -0.80
CA LEU A 135 14.51 0.98 0.06
C LEU A 135 15.98 1.02 0.47
N ARG A 136 16.24 0.72 1.74
CA ARG A 136 17.55 0.29 2.22
C ARG A 136 17.99 -1.00 1.55
N ASP A 137 19.25 -1.39 1.72
CA ASP A 137 19.82 -2.57 1.07
C ASP A 137 19.08 -3.87 1.43
N ASP A 138 18.64 -4.02 2.68
CA ASP A 138 17.88 -5.16 3.20
C ASP A 138 16.36 -4.91 3.23
N GLY A 139 15.91 -3.78 2.67
CA GLY A 139 14.53 -3.38 2.60
C GLY A 139 13.68 -4.28 1.70
N ARG A 140 12.36 -4.18 1.86
CA ARG A 140 11.40 -4.97 1.08
C ARG A 140 10.27 -4.13 0.51
N LEU A 141 9.84 -4.50 -0.68
CA LEU A 141 8.67 -3.97 -1.37
C LEU A 141 7.48 -4.86 -1.07
N LEU A 142 6.35 -4.30 -0.64
CA LEU A 142 5.09 -4.98 -0.41
C LEU A 142 4.03 -4.39 -1.34
N LEU A 143 3.64 -5.14 -2.36
CA LEU A 143 2.59 -4.75 -3.30
C LEU A 143 1.35 -5.60 -3.05
N ILE A 144 0.30 -4.98 -2.54
CA ILE A 144 -1.01 -5.61 -2.37
C ILE A 144 -1.87 -5.15 -3.53
N GLU A 145 -2.15 -6.08 -4.45
CA GLU A 145 -2.80 -5.77 -5.72
C GLU A 145 -3.86 -6.82 -6.07
N GLY A 146 -4.53 -6.61 -7.18
CA GLY A 146 -5.49 -7.56 -7.69
C GLY A 146 -5.88 -7.31 -9.13
N GLN A 147 -6.56 -8.31 -9.69
CA GLN A 147 -7.32 -8.17 -10.93
C GLN A 147 -8.79 -8.34 -10.60
N TRP A 148 -9.56 -7.27 -10.83
CA TRP A 148 -11.00 -7.26 -10.57
C TRP A 148 -11.75 -7.98 -11.67
N SER A 149 -12.91 -8.52 -11.34
CA SER A 149 -13.82 -9.17 -12.29
C SER A 149 -14.26 -8.27 -13.46
N THR A 150 -14.11 -6.96 -13.31
CA THR A 150 -14.30 -5.96 -14.37
C THR A 150 -13.20 -5.97 -15.44
N GLY A 151 -12.14 -6.74 -15.24
CA GLY A 151 -10.94 -6.76 -16.09
C GLY A 151 -9.91 -5.65 -15.75
N THR A 152 -10.19 -4.82 -14.76
CA THR A 152 -9.29 -3.78 -14.26
C THR A 152 -8.25 -4.40 -13.31
N GLY A 153 -7.09 -3.76 -13.17
CA GLY A 153 -6.03 -4.21 -12.26
C GLY A 153 -4.92 -4.98 -12.95
N LEU A 154 -4.07 -5.60 -12.16
CA LEU A 154 -2.94 -6.43 -12.61
C LEU A 154 -3.11 -7.86 -12.09
N THR A 155 -2.69 -8.85 -12.89
CA THR A 155 -2.56 -10.23 -12.41
C THR A 155 -1.33 -10.38 -11.51
N ALA A 156 -1.34 -11.38 -10.64
CA ALA A 156 -0.20 -11.72 -9.80
C ALA A 156 1.07 -11.99 -10.63
N GLU A 157 0.92 -12.71 -11.74
CA GLU A 157 2.01 -13.00 -12.68
C GLU A 157 2.61 -11.71 -13.27
N ARG A 158 1.75 -10.78 -13.74
CA ARG A 158 2.21 -9.51 -14.31
C ARG A 158 2.93 -8.64 -13.30
N THR A 159 2.38 -8.55 -12.07
CA THR A 159 3.00 -7.78 -10.99
C THR A 159 4.33 -8.38 -10.56
N ALA A 160 4.42 -9.70 -10.44
CA ALA A 160 5.69 -10.37 -10.14
C ALA A 160 6.74 -10.13 -11.23
N ALA A 161 6.35 -10.22 -12.50
CA ALA A 161 7.25 -9.94 -13.61
C ALA A 161 7.78 -8.49 -13.58
N LEU A 162 6.92 -7.50 -13.30
CA LEU A 162 7.36 -6.11 -13.16
C LEU A 162 8.39 -5.92 -12.02
N VAL A 163 8.20 -6.62 -10.90
CA VAL A 163 9.14 -6.59 -9.76
C VAL A 163 10.47 -7.24 -10.13
N GLU A 164 10.44 -8.35 -10.87
CA GLU A 164 11.64 -9.08 -11.32
C GLU A 164 12.41 -8.30 -12.38
N ASP A 165 11.71 -7.68 -13.33
CA ASP A 165 12.29 -6.81 -14.36
C ASP A 165 12.95 -5.56 -13.73
N ALA A 166 12.43 -5.09 -12.59
CA ALA A 166 13.02 -4.00 -11.80
C ALA A 166 14.22 -4.45 -10.94
N GLY A 167 14.66 -5.72 -11.03
CA GLY A 167 15.89 -6.22 -10.40
C GLY A 167 15.72 -6.85 -9.02
N LEU A 168 14.51 -7.01 -8.53
CA LEU A 168 14.23 -7.71 -7.27
C LEU A 168 13.92 -9.20 -7.51
N THR A 169 13.91 -10.00 -6.45
CA THR A 169 13.18 -11.28 -6.43
C THR A 169 11.73 -10.99 -6.09
N ALA A 170 10.79 -11.76 -6.65
CA ALA A 170 9.38 -11.65 -6.33
C ALA A 170 8.85 -12.95 -5.68
N SER A 171 8.11 -12.80 -4.61
CA SER A 171 7.37 -13.89 -3.96
C SER A 171 5.91 -13.51 -3.89
N VAL A 172 5.04 -14.35 -4.46
CA VAL A 172 3.59 -14.11 -4.53
C VAL A 172 2.87 -14.92 -3.46
N ARG A 173 1.97 -14.27 -2.73
CA ARG A 173 1.03 -14.92 -1.80
C ARG A 173 -0.40 -14.52 -2.16
N PRO A 174 -1.26 -15.46 -2.59
CA PRO A 174 -2.68 -15.20 -2.80
C PRO A 174 -3.38 -14.82 -1.49
N LEU A 175 -4.32 -13.87 -1.57
CA LEU A 175 -5.13 -13.40 -0.45
C LEU A 175 -6.58 -13.85 -0.67
N VAL A 176 -6.79 -15.17 -0.65
CA VAL A 176 -8.09 -15.81 -0.96
C VAL A 176 -9.02 -15.91 0.25
N ASP A 177 -8.50 -15.70 1.47
CA ASP A 177 -9.32 -15.80 2.68
C ASP A 177 -10.32 -14.65 2.74
N PRO A 178 -11.64 -14.95 2.86
CA PRO A 178 -12.68 -13.93 3.03
C PRO A 178 -12.46 -12.98 4.21
N ALA A 179 -11.67 -13.39 5.20
CA ALA A 179 -11.34 -12.57 6.36
C ALA A 179 -10.60 -11.27 5.97
N TYR A 180 -9.87 -11.25 4.85
CA TYR A 180 -9.25 -10.01 4.36
C TYR A 180 -10.27 -9.00 3.81
N TRP A 181 -11.41 -9.49 3.29
CA TRP A 181 -12.33 -8.70 2.48
C TRP A 181 -13.70 -8.49 3.16
N GLY A 182 -13.93 -9.13 4.32
CA GLY A 182 -15.24 -9.15 5.00
C GLY A 182 -16.33 -9.91 4.25
N ARG A 183 -15.99 -10.52 3.10
CA ARG A 183 -16.87 -11.29 2.22
C ARG A 183 -16.07 -12.21 1.32
N ARG A 184 -16.74 -13.17 0.70
CA ARG A 184 -16.16 -13.90 -0.44
C ARG A 184 -16.06 -12.98 -1.65
N ILE A 185 -14.95 -13.10 -2.35
CA ILE A 185 -14.67 -12.38 -3.60
C ILE A 185 -14.25 -13.39 -4.66
N ASP A 186 -14.59 -13.10 -5.93
CA ASP A 186 -14.17 -13.89 -7.09
C ASP A 186 -12.98 -13.25 -7.82
N ASP A 187 -12.56 -12.08 -7.37
CA ASP A 187 -11.42 -11.36 -7.91
C ASP A 187 -10.10 -12.03 -7.51
N GLU A 188 -9.10 -11.93 -8.36
CA GLU A 188 -7.73 -12.26 -7.97
C GLU A 188 -7.20 -11.19 -7.01
N ARG A 189 -6.78 -11.60 -5.80
CA ARG A 189 -6.14 -10.72 -4.82
C ARG A 189 -4.89 -11.40 -4.28
N TYR A 190 -3.83 -10.63 -4.13
CA TYR A 190 -2.54 -11.16 -3.74
C TYR A 190 -1.64 -10.07 -3.12
N VAL A 191 -0.57 -10.51 -2.48
CA VAL A 191 0.58 -9.67 -2.15
C VAL A 191 1.81 -10.19 -2.86
N VAL A 192 2.58 -9.28 -3.47
CA VAL A 192 3.94 -9.55 -3.96
C VAL A 192 4.93 -8.94 -2.98
N VAL A 193 5.87 -9.76 -2.52
CA VAL A 193 7.01 -9.32 -1.70
C VAL A 193 8.24 -9.29 -2.58
N GLY A 194 8.75 -8.08 -2.84
CA GLY A 194 10.00 -7.85 -3.55
C GLY A 194 11.18 -7.70 -2.59
N ARG A 195 12.31 -8.32 -2.91
CA ARG A 195 13.57 -8.18 -2.15
C ARG A 195 14.77 -8.08 -3.09
N ARG A 196 15.82 -7.36 -2.68
CA ARG A 196 17.08 -7.40 -3.43
C ARG A 196 17.62 -8.82 -3.50
N ARG A 197 18.27 -9.16 -4.60
CA ARG A 197 18.98 -10.44 -4.73
C ARG A 197 20.19 -10.43 -3.78
N PRO A 198 20.47 -11.53 -3.07
CA PRO A 198 21.60 -11.64 -2.18
C PRO A 198 22.94 -11.50 -2.94
#